data_418f1321d9b9b33fbc77f88c238feec1
#
_entry.id   418f1321d9b9b33fbc77f88c238feec1
#
_cell.length_a   1.000
_cell.length_b   1.000
_cell.length_c   1.000
_cell.angle_alpha   90.00
_cell.angle_beta   90.00
_cell.angle_gamma   90.00
#
_symmetry.space_group_name_H-M   'P 1'
#
loop_
_entity.id
_entity.type
_entity.pdbx_description
1 polymer ?
#
loop_
_entity_poly.entity_id
_entity_poly.type
_entity_poly.pdbx_seq_one_letter_code
_entity_poly.pdbx_strand_id
1 'polypeptide(L)'
;MKRAIQEILGLAWAFIVAIVIQTFLFQPFYVPSGSMYPTLEIGDFFVASKFSYGYSVYSLPWFHPRVFEGRILEKEPKLGQVLAFNGEPNSTDDFIKRCVGLPGDRVQMREGVLHINGHASLLVRTADYLMIDPRKPGEVKVIPQYVETLPNGVKHNILKDKPFGQGEFDNTEEFIVPPRHYFMVGDNRDHSWDSRAKSPIGFVEAEKLIGPAQMLWFSTEAKWYEPQRWLSGLRISRFFTWIR
;
A
#
# COMPACT_ATOMS: atom_id res chain seq x y z
N MET A 1 30.88 36.05 1.72
CA MET A 1 31.17 35.06 0.70
C MET A 1 31.46 33.67 1.30
N LYS A 2 32.46 33.49 2.19
CA LYS A 2 32.77 32.17 2.81
C LYS A 2 31.59 31.52 3.54
N ARG A 3 30.81 32.30 4.33
CA ARG A 3 29.65 31.79 5.07
C ARG A 3 28.53 31.29 4.15
N ALA A 4 28.22 32.03 3.08
CA ALA A 4 27.22 31.61 2.09
C ALA A 4 27.63 30.31 1.38
N ILE A 5 28.92 30.15 1.05
CA ILE A 5 29.44 28.90 0.47
C ILE A 5 29.27 27.73 1.45
N GLN A 6 29.56 27.91 2.74
CA GLN A 6 29.39 26.88 3.76
C GLN A 6 27.91 26.47 3.93
N GLU A 7 26.99 27.43 3.90
CA GLU A 7 25.56 27.18 3.96
C GLU A 7 25.07 26.38 2.73
N ILE A 8 25.52 26.76 1.52
CA ILE A 8 25.19 26.01 0.28
C ILE A 8 25.75 24.60 0.32
N LEU A 9 27.01 24.43 0.75
CA LEU A 9 27.60 23.08 0.89
C LEU A 9 26.87 22.25 1.93
N GLY A 10 26.42 22.83 3.05
CA GLY A 10 25.61 22.16 4.05
C GLY A 10 24.26 21.68 3.51
N LEU A 11 23.56 22.52 2.73
CA LEU A 11 22.31 22.14 2.07
C LEU A 11 22.52 21.04 1.03
N ALA A 12 23.57 21.16 0.22
CA ALA A 12 23.90 20.13 -0.78
C ALA A 12 24.21 18.77 -0.11
N TRP A 13 24.95 18.78 1.01
CA TRP A 13 25.23 17.58 1.76
C TRP A 13 23.95 16.96 2.37
N ALA A 14 23.09 17.77 2.97
CA ALA A 14 21.80 17.31 3.50
C ALA A 14 20.92 16.68 2.42
N PHE A 15 20.90 17.27 1.22
CA PHE A 15 20.19 16.73 0.06
C PHE A 15 20.75 15.38 -0.40
N ILE A 16 22.07 15.24 -0.47
CA ILE A 16 22.71 13.96 -0.82
C ILE A 16 22.36 12.89 0.22
N VAL A 17 22.44 13.22 1.51
CA VAL A 17 22.09 12.28 2.59
C VAL A 17 20.61 11.86 2.47
N ALA A 18 19.71 12.80 2.18
CA ALA A 18 18.30 12.49 1.99
C ALA A 18 18.07 11.54 0.80
N ILE A 19 18.76 11.75 -0.33
CA ILE A 19 18.71 10.84 -1.48
C ILE A 19 19.22 9.44 -1.11
N VAL A 20 20.34 9.36 -0.41
CA VAL A 20 20.90 8.06 0.03
C VAL A 20 19.91 7.33 0.94
N ILE A 21 19.32 8.02 1.92
CA ILE A 21 18.30 7.43 2.80
C ILE A 21 17.10 6.95 1.99
N GLN A 22 16.57 7.77 1.09
CA GLN A 22 15.40 7.42 0.27
C GLN A 22 15.69 6.31 -0.74
N THR A 23 16.91 6.20 -1.23
CA THR A 23 17.30 5.14 -2.18
C THR A 23 17.49 3.80 -1.48
N PHE A 24 18.18 3.78 -0.34
CA PHE A 24 18.66 2.53 0.25
C PHE A 24 17.93 2.12 1.54
N LEU A 25 17.31 3.04 2.26
CA LEU A 25 16.71 2.71 3.56
C LEU A 25 15.19 2.84 3.56
N PHE A 26 14.69 4.05 3.58
CA PHE A 26 13.26 4.32 3.79
C PHE A 26 12.75 5.35 2.81
N GLN A 27 11.61 5.07 2.21
CA GLN A 27 10.90 6.03 1.38
C GLN A 27 9.59 6.42 2.05
N PRO A 28 9.34 7.73 2.27
CA PRO A 28 8.06 8.22 2.74
C PRO A 28 7.03 8.23 1.61
N PHE A 29 5.79 7.90 1.95
CA PHE A 29 4.64 7.89 1.05
C PHE A 29 3.47 8.61 1.70
N TYR A 30 2.62 9.18 0.86
CA TYR A 30 1.32 9.74 1.21
C TYR A 30 0.21 8.82 0.68
N VAL A 31 -0.88 8.68 1.43
CA VAL A 31 -2.06 7.88 1.04
C VAL A 31 -3.14 8.79 0.44
N PRO A 32 -3.30 8.84 -0.90
CA PRO A 32 -4.26 9.72 -1.55
C PRO A 32 -5.65 9.09 -1.71
N SER A 33 -5.79 7.78 -1.54
CA SER A 33 -7.02 7.04 -1.83
C SER A 33 -7.44 6.13 -0.69
N GLY A 34 -8.74 5.78 -0.65
CA GLY A 34 -9.32 4.94 0.40
C GLY A 34 -9.29 3.44 0.11
N SER A 35 -8.51 2.97 -0.86
CA SER A 35 -8.51 1.55 -1.26
C SER A 35 -7.98 0.59 -0.19
N MET A 36 -7.26 1.12 0.81
CA MET A 36 -6.68 0.37 1.93
C MET A 36 -7.38 0.65 3.27
N TYR A 37 -8.54 1.32 3.27
CA TYR A 37 -9.37 1.42 4.49
C TYR A 37 -9.71 0.01 5.00
N PRO A 38 -9.69 -0.25 6.29
CA PRO A 38 -9.41 0.66 7.40
C PRO A 38 -7.93 0.71 7.79
N THR A 39 -7.07 -0.10 7.16
CA THR A 39 -5.64 -0.21 7.50
C THR A 39 -4.91 1.11 7.29
N LEU A 40 -5.10 1.71 6.11
CA LEU A 40 -4.56 3.02 5.76
C LEU A 40 -5.70 3.95 5.35
N GLU A 41 -5.66 5.17 5.86
CA GLU A 41 -6.66 6.19 5.61
C GLU A 41 -6.11 7.31 4.73
N ILE A 42 -6.99 7.96 3.97
CA ILE A 42 -6.61 9.14 3.20
C ILE A 42 -6.01 10.19 4.15
N GLY A 43 -4.83 10.70 3.81
CA GLY A 43 -4.09 11.65 4.66
C GLY A 43 -3.08 11.00 5.60
N ASP A 44 -2.93 9.68 5.57
CA ASP A 44 -1.83 9.00 6.23
C ASP A 44 -0.52 9.18 5.47
N PHE A 45 0.56 9.28 6.25
CA PHE A 45 1.93 9.23 5.75
C PHE A 45 2.64 8.04 6.37
N PHE A 46 3.18 7.17 5.54
CA PHE A 46 3.90 5.99 5.99
C PHE A 46 5.30 5.91 5.40
N VAL A 47 6.13 5.06 5.98
CA VAL A 47 7.45 4.74 5.45
C VAL A 47 7.48 3.30 4.96
N ALA A 48 8.06 3.09 3.77
CA ALA A 48 8.39 1.77 3.25
C ALA A 48 9.90 1.52 3.39
N SER A 49 10.28 0.29 3.78
CA SER A 49 11.69 -0.12 3.88
C SER A 49 12.15 -0.79 2.60
N LYS A 50 13.09 -0.16 1.89
CA LYS A 50 13.58 -0.65 0.59
C LYS A 50 14.49 -1.86 0.69
N PHE A 51 15.32 -1.92 1.73
CA PHE A 51 16.26 -3.03 1.97
C PHE A 51 15.55 -4.37 2.25
N SER A 52 14.25 -4.35 2.53
CA SER A 52 13.50 -5.56 2.89
C SER A 52 13.42 -6.56 1.74
N TYR A 53 13.30 -6.09 0.50
CA TYR A 53 13.17 -6.95 -0.68
C TYR A 53 14.34 -6.80 -1.66
N GLY A 54 15.40 -6.08 -1.27
CA GLY A 54 16.50 -5.73 -2.15
C GLY A 54 16.16 -4.58 -3.08
N TYR A 55 17.00 -4.33 -4.09
CA TYR A 55 16.96 -3.11 -4.89
C TYR A 55 16.74 -3.42 -6.36
N SER A 56 15.87 -2.67 -7.00
CA SER A 56 15.65 -2.63 -8.45
C SER A 56 15.83 -1.21 -8.96
N VAL A 57 15.64 -0.99 -10.25
CA VAL A 57 15.61 0.37 -10.81
C VAL A 57 14.52 1.24 -10.18
N TYR A 58 13.43 0.63 -9.71
CA TYR A 58 12.34 1.31 -8.99
C TYR A 58 12.71 1.69 -7.54
N SER A 59 13.88 1.31 -7.05
CA SER A 59 14.39 1.79 -5.76
C SER A 59 14.94 3.21 -5.81
N LEU A 60 15.24 3.75 -7.00
CA LEU A 60 15.64 5.14 -7.15
C LEU A 60 14.43 6.06 -7.00
N PRO A 61 14.54 7.17 -6.26
CA PRO A 61 13.46 8.15 -6.18
C PRO A 61 13.33 8.92 -7.51
N TRP A 62 12.09 9.17 -7.93
CA TRP A 62 11.69 10.03 -9.08
C TRP A 62 12.20 9.62 -10.47
N PHE A 63 13.21 8.77 -10.58
CA PHE A 63 13.81 8.42 -11.85
C PHE A 63 14.16 6.93 -11.90
N HIS A 64 13.67 6.22 -12.92
CA HIS A 64 13.86 4.78 -13.07
C HIS A 64 14.65 4.46 -14.34
N PRO A 65 15.98 4.70 -14.36
CA PRO A 65 16.80 4.44 -15.53
C PRO A 65 16.90 2.93 -15.75
N ARG A 66 16.78 2.50 -17.00
CA ARG A 66 16.96 1.08 -17.37
C ARG A 66 18.44 0.70 -17.42
N VAL A 67 19.12 0.74 -16.28
CA VAL A 67 20.56 0.44 -16.17
C VAL A 67 20.86 -1.03 -15.88
N PHE A 68 19.88 -1.75 -15.32
CA PHE A 68 19.93 -3.20 -15.10
C PHE A 68 18.51 -3.76 -15.01
N GLU A 69 18.37 -5.07 -15.19
CA GLU A 69 17.12 -5.81 -15.02
C GLU A 69 17.17 -6.63 -13.74
N GLY A 70 16.00 -6.91 -13.16
CA GLY A 70 15.86 -7.70 -11.96
C GLY A 70 16.11 -6.93 -10.66
N ARG A 71 16.44 -7.66 -9.61
CA ARG A 71 16.68 -7.13 -8.26
C ARG A 71 18.02 -7.61 -7.72
N ILE A 72 18.74 -6.72 -7.03
CA ILE A 72 19.95 -7.03 -6.28
C ILE A 72 19.54 -7.35 -4.84
N LEU A 73 20.08 -8.42 -4.25
CA LEU A 73 19.76 -8.91 -2.90
C LEU A 73 18.25 -9.20 -2.75
N GLU A 74 17.65 -9.81 -3.77
CA GLU A 74 16.23 -10.10 -3.82
C GLU A 74 15.78 -10.98 -2.64
N LYS A 75 14.67 -10.57 -2.02
CA LYS A 75 13.94 -11.33 -1.00
C LYS A 75 12.46 -11.28 -1.32
N GLU A 76 11.77 -12.37 -1.07
CA GLU A 76 10.33 -12.46 -1.33
C GLU A 76 9.52 -11.81 -0.20
N PRO A 77 8.41 -11.13 -0.55
CA PRO A 77 7.40 -10.72 0.41
C PRO A 77 6.76 -11.92 1.11
N LYS A 78 6.14 -11.64 2.25
CA LYS A 78 5.32 -12.63 2.94
C LYS A 78 3.84 -12.39 2.67
N LEU A 79 3.08 -13.47 2.59
CA LEU A 79 1.63 -13.41 2.46
C LEU A 79 1.02 -12.59 3.61
N GLY A 80 0.16 -11.63 3.27
CA GLY A 80 -0.50 -10.73 4.21
C GLY A 80 0.21 -9.40 4.44
N GLN A 81 1.43 -9.18 3.92
CA GLN A 81 2.13 -7.89 4.05
C GLN A 81 1.50 -6.81 3.17
N VAL A 82 1.47 -5.58 3.69
CA VAL A 82 1.09 -4.38 2.92
C VAL A 82 2.32 -3.84 2.20
N LEU A 83 2.26 -3.74 0.87
CA LEU A 83 3.39 -3.43 0.01
C LEU A 83 3.17 -2.15 -0.78
N ALA A 84 4.20 -1.30 -0.83
CA ALA A 84 4.30 -0.23 -1.81
C ALA A 84 5.00 -0.76 -3.06
N PHE A 85 4.44 -0.45 -4.22
CA PHE A 85 4.99 -0.87 -5.51
C PHE A 85 4.69 0.16 -6.60
N ASN A 86 5.53 0.21 -7.62
CA ASN A 86 5.31 1.06 -8.79
C ASN A 86 4.24 0.43 -9.70
N GLY A 87 3.40 1.26 -10.29
CA GLY A 87 2.34 0.82 -11.19
C GLY A 87 2.84 0.40 -12.57
N GLU A 88 2.39 1.11 -13.60
CA GLU A 88 2.79 0.82 -14.98
C GLU A 88 4.24 1.24 -15.28
N PRO A 89 4.92 0.55 -16.20
CA PRO A 89 6.20 0.98 -16.75
C PRO A 89 6.02 2.38 -17.38
N ASN A 90 6.70 3.37 -16.91
CA ASN A 90 6.62 4.79 -17.29
C ASN A 90 5.57 5.63 -16.52
N SER A 91 4.84 5.07 -15.56
CA SER A 91 4.08 5.83 -14.58
C SER A 91 4.96 6.15 -13.37
N THR A 92 4.77 7.33 -12.81
CA THR A 92 5.32 7.70 -11.49
C THR A 92 4.35 7.36 -10.37
N ASP A 93 3.24 6.68 -10.71
CA ASP A 93 2.19 6.35 -9.74
C ASP A 93 2.60 5.13 -8.92
N ASP A 94 2.77 5.36 -7.63
CA ASP A 94 3.01 4.31 -6.66
C ASP A 94 1.68 3.84 -6.06
N PHE A 95 1.54 2.53 -5.94
CA PHE A 95 0.37 1.88 -5.36
C PHE A 95 0.73 1.25 -4.02
N ILE A 96 -0.29 1.10 -3.18
CA ILE A 96 -0.18 0.35 -1.93
C ILE A 96 -1.34 -0.62 -1.82
N LYS A 97 -1.04 -1.91 -1.64
CA LYS A 97 -2.01 -3.01 -1.49
C LYS A 97 -1.45 -4.09 -0.57
N ARG A 98 -2.31 -5.03 -0.18
CA ARG A 98 -1.92 -6.22 0.57
C ARG A 98 -1.58 -7.37 -0.36
N CYS A 99 -0.45 -8.02 -0.13
CA CYS A 99 -0.04 -9.22 -0.85
C CYS A 99 -0.85 -10.42 -0.35
N VAL A 100 -1.68 -10.97 -1.21
CA VAL A 100 -2.53 -12.14 -0.90
C VAL A 100 -2.24 -13.35 -1.79
N GLY A 101 -1.26 -13.26 -2.69
CA GLY A 101 -0.79 -14.37 -3.50
C GLY A 101 0.69 -14.24 -3.82
N LEU A 102 1.43 -15.31 -3.57
CA LEU A 102 2.86 -15.47 -3.86
C LEU A 102 3.03 -16.27 -5.17
N PRO A 103 4.23 -16.28 -5.78
CA PRO A 103 4.50 -17.07 -6.97
C PRO A 103 4.05 -18.54 -6.83
N GLY A 104 3.21 -19.00 -7.76
CA GLY A 104 2.63 -20.35 -7.76
C GLY A 104 1.32 -20.50 -7.00
N ASP A 105 0.90 -19.51 -6.20
CA ASP A 105 -0.39 -19.56 -5.51
C ASP A 105 -1.55 -19.44 -6.50
N ARG A 106 -2.66 -20.10 -6.16
CA ARG A 106 -3.95 -20.02 -6.85
C ARG A 106 -4.87 -19.14 -6.05
N VAL A 107 -5.23 -17.98 -6.58
CA VAL A 107 -6.05 -16.96 -5.90
C VAL A 107 -7.38 -16.85 -6.62
N GLN A 108 -8.48 -16.84 -5.86
CA GLN A 108 -9.82 -16.65 -6.39
C GLN A 108 -10.71 -15.94 -5.39
N MET A 109 -11.59 -15.08 -5.87
CA MET A 109 -12.72 -14.59 -5.11
C MET A 109 -13.95 -15.45 -5.42
N ARG A 110 -14.63 -15.93 -4.37
CA ARG A 110 -15.92 -16.65 -4.48
C ARG A 110 -16.89 -16.04 -3.49
N GLU A 111 -18.01 -15.55 -3.98
CA GLU A 111 -19.02 -14.86 -3.16
C GLU A 111 -18.42 -13.82 -2.19
N GLY A 112 -17.41 -13.05 -2.67
CA GLY A 112 -16.74 -12.03 -1.88
C GLY A 112 -15.72 -12.55 -0.85
N VAL A 113 -15.50 -13.86 -0.79
CA VAL A 113 -14.51 -14.49 0.10
C VAL A 113 -13.24 -14.81 -0.69
N LEU A 114 -12.09 -14.43 -0.15
CA LEU A 114 -10.79 -14.74 -0.73
C LEU A 114 -10.42 -16.20 -0.49
N HIS A 115 -10.07 -16.90 -1.57
CA HIS A 115 -9.55 -18.26 -1.54
C HIS A 115 -8.11 -18.28 -2.02
N ILE A 116 -7.23 -18.94 -1.29
CA ILE A 116 -5.82 -19.13 -1.63
C ILE A 116 -5.54 -20.64 -1.63
N ASN A 117 -5.10 -21.18 -2.75
CA ASN A 117 -4.85 -22.61 -2.94
C ASN A 117 -6.07 -23.49 -2.58
N GLY A 118 -7.28 -23.00 -2.88
CA GLY A 118 -8.53 -23.66 -2.58
C GLY A 118 -9.04 -23.48 -1.14
N HIS A 119 -8.25 -22.88 -0.25
CA HIS A 119 -8.63 -22.61 1.14
C HIS A 119 -9.27 -21.24 1.28
N ALA A 120 -10.50 -21.19 1.78
CA ALA A 120 -11.21 -19.95 2.07
C ALA A 120 -10.55 -19.21 3.26
N SER A 121 -10.37 -17.90 3.14
CA SER A 121 -10.07 -17.05 4.29
C SER A 121 -11.24 -17.02 5.26
N LEU A 122 -10.95 -17.07 6.56
CA LEU A 122 -11.99 -16.95 7.58
C LEU A 122 -12.36 -15.49 7.78
N LEU A 123 -13.64 -15.17 7.64
CA LEU A 123 -14.19 -13.84 7.89
C LEU A 123 -15.00 -13.81 9.19
N VAL A 124 -14.66 -12.90 10.07
CA VAL A 124 -15.40 -12.66 11.32
C VAL A 124 -15.91 -11.22 11.31
N ARG A 125 -17.24 -11.05 11.33
CA ARG A 125 -17.88 -9.72 11.41
C ARG A 125 -17.49 -9.03 12.71
N THR A 126 -17.10 -7.75 12.60
CA THR A 126 -16.80 -6.87 13.75
C THR A 126 -17.75 -5.67 13.78
N ALA A 127 -17.46 -4.68 14.62
CA ALA A 127 -18.20 -3.42 14.62
C ALA A 127 -18.08 -2.73 13.27
N ASP A 128 -19.08 -1.93 12.90
CA ASP A 128 -19.05 -1.15 11.67
C ASP A 128 -17.95 -0.09 11.71
N TYR A 129 -17.33 0.12 10.56
CA TYR A 129 -16.33 1.16 10.39
C TYR A 129 -17.01 2.48 9.99
N LEU A 130 -16.74 3.54 10.72
CA LEU A 130 -17.19 4.88 10.39
C LEU A 130 -16.15 5.53 9.46
N MET A 131 -16.39 5.47 8.16
CA MET A 131 -15.48 6.04 7.18
C MET A 131 -15.76 7.52 7.02
N ILE A 132 -14.75 8.35 7.28
CA ILE A 132 -14.72 9.77 6.99
C ILE A 132 -13.80 9.98 5.80
N ASP A 133 -14.34 10.46 4.67
CA ASP A 133 -13.51 10.83 3.50
C ASP A 133 -13.18 12.32 3.60
N PRO A 134 -11.90 12.71 3.81
CA PRO A 134 -11.51 14.13 3.90
C PRO A 134 -11.84 14.93 2.64
N ARG A 135 -12.10 14.27 1.50
CA ARG A 135 -12.48 14.90 0.25
C ARG A 135 -13.96 15.29 0.23
N LYS A 136 -14.77 14.73 1.15
CA LYS A 136 -16.20 14.96 1.31
C LYS A 136 -16.53 15.35 2.76
N PRO A 137 -16.17 16.56 3.20
CA PRO A 137 -16.38 17.00 4.57
C PRO A 137 -17.83 16.87 5.01
N GLY A 138 -18.06 16.28 6.19
CA GLY A 138 -19.40 16.08 6.76
C GLY A 138 -20.11 14.80 6.32
N GLU A 139 -19.59 14.06 5.35
CA GLU A 139 -20.14 12.75 4.97
C GLU A 139 -19.46 11.66 5.82
N VAL A 140 -20.26 10.97 6.63
CA VAL A 140 -19.82 9.78 7.39
C VAL A 140 -20.53 8.58 6.79
N LYS A 141 -19.77 7.62 6.29
CA LYS A 141 -20.30 6.38 5.74
C LYS A 141 -20.06 5.24 6.73
N VAL A 142 -21.13 4.52 7.06
CA VAL A 142 -21.08 3.32 7.92
C VAL A 142 -20.85 2.10 7.03
N ILE A 143 -19.71 1.42 7.18
CA ILE A 143 -19.35 0.28 6.32
C ILE A 143 -19.12 -0.96 7.16
N PRO A 144 -19.71 -2.12 6.78
CA PRO A 144 -19.44 -3.39 7.40
C PRO A 144 -17.95 -3.74 7.41
N GLN A 145 -17.42 -4.05 8.60
CA GLN A 145 -16.02 -4.44 8.79
C GLN A 145 -15.91 -5.89 9.22
N TYR A 146 -14.90 -6.57 8.71
CA TYR A 146 -14.59 -7.96 9.05
C TYR A 146 -13.11 -8.10 9.39
N VAL A 147 -12.79 -9.01 10.30
CA VAL A 147 -11.42 -9.54 10.44
C VAL A 147 -11.29 -10.70 9.47
N GLU A 148 -10.40 -10.57 8.51
CA GLU A 148 -10.02 -11.66 7.62
C GLU A 148 -8.78 -12.37 8.18
N THR A 149 -8.85 -13.69 8.27
CA THR A 149 -7.71 -14.54 8.62
C THR A 149 -7.29 -15.32 7.37
N LEU A 150 -6.11 -15.01 6.86
CA LEU A 150 -5.52 -15.71 5.71
C LEU A 150 -5.12 -17.15 6.09
N PRO A 151 -4.93 -18.06 5.10
CA PRO A 151 -4.54 -19.45 5.37
C PRO A 151 -3.24 -19.61 6.18
N ASN A 152 -2.33 -18.63 6.12
CA ASN A 152 -1.10 -18.61 6.93
C ASN A 152 -1.30 -18.07 8.37
N GLY A 153 -2.53 -17.76 8.77
CA GLY A 153 -2.89 -17.26 10.10
C GLY A 153 -2.75 -15.74 10.27
N VAL A 154 -2.30 -14.99 9.27
CA VAL A 154 -2.25 -13.52 9.32
C VAL A 154 -3.66 -12.97 9.37
N LYS A 155 -3.89 -12.05 10.31
CA LYS A 155 -5.19 -11.38 10.52
C LYS A 155 -5.09 -9.91 10.16
N HIS A 156 -6.09 -9.41 9.47
CA HIS A 156 -6.24 -7.99 9.16
C HIS A 156 -7.71 -7.61 8.99
N ASN A 157 -8.01 -6.32 9.08
CA ASN A 157 -9.35 -5.81 8.87
C ASN A 157 -9.61 -5.57 7.38
N ILE A 158 -10.83 -5.87 6.94
CA ILE A 158 -11.33 -5.52 5.61
C ILE A 158 -12.67 -4.81 5.71
N LEU A 159 -12.97 -3.97 4.72
CA LEU A 159 -14.28 -3.37 4.53
C LEU A 159 -15.01 -4.02 3.36
N LYS A 160 -16.29 -4.33 3.57
CA LYS A 160 -17.18 -4.90 2.56
C LYS A 160 -18.49 -4.12 2.57
N ASP A 161 -18.64 -3.19 1.63
CA ASP A 161 -19.74 -2.24 1.53
C ASP A 161 -20.97 -2.85 0.84
N LYS A 162 -20.73 -3.66 -0.19
CA LYS A 162 -21.79 -4.37 -0.91
C LYS A 162 -22.09 -5.74 -0.27
N PRO A 163 -23.31 -6.25 -0.36
CA PRO A 163 -23.61 -7.63 0.05
C PRO A 163 -22.65 -8.61 -0.63
N PHE A 164 -22.34 -9.70 0.06
CA PHE A 164 -21.50 -10.77 -0.49
C PHE A 164 -22.07 -11.32 -1.80
N GLY A 165 -21.22 -11.54 -2.79
CA GLY A 165 -21.58 -11.98 -4.13
C GLY A 165 -22.02 -10.86 -5.07
N GLN A 166 -22.22 -9.62 -4.60
CA GLN A 166 -22.72 -8.49 -5.40
C GLN A 166 -21.65 -7.42 -5.69
N GLY A 167 -20.45 -7.54 -5.14
CA GLY A 167 -19.32 -6.68 -5.48
C GLY A 167 -18.78 -7.01 -6.87
N GLU A 168 -18.18 -6.02 -7.54
CA GLU A 168 -17.62 -6.17 -8.89
C GLU A 168 -16.58 -7.28 -8.99
N PHE A 169 -15.79 -7.46 -7.92
CA PHE A 169 -14.74 -8.47 -7.85
C PHE A 169 -15.04 -9.57 -6.83
N ASP A 170 -16.31 -9.82 -6.52
CA ASP A 170 -16.71 -10.85 -5.56
C ASP A 170 -16.65 -12.26 -6.16
N ASN A 171 -16.78 -12.38 -7.46
CA ASN A 171 -16.67 -13.63 -8.19
C ASN A 171 -15.67 -13.48 -9.34
N THR A 172 -14.52 -14.15 -9.25
CA THR A 172 -13.47 -14.07 -10.25
C THR A 172 -13.16 -15.45 -10.84
N GLU A 173 -12.48 -15.46 -11.98
CA GLU A 173 -11.74 -16.65 -12.38
C GLU A 173 -10.65 -16.97 -11.35
N GLU A 174 -10.10 -18.16 -11.40
CA GLU A 174 -8.93 -18.54 -10.63
C GLU A 174 -7.68 -17.98 -11.28
N PHE A 175 -6.93 -17.19 -10.54
CA PHE A 175 -5.65 -16.61 -10.96
C PHE A 175 -4.50 -17.47 -10.45
N ILE A 176 -3.66 -17.97 -11.34
CA ILE A 176 -2.40 -18.64 -10.99
C ILE A 176 -1.31 -17.58 -11.05
N VAL A 177 -0.69 -17.30 -9.91
CA VAL A 177 0.33 -16.24 -9.80
C VAL A 177 1.60 -16.70 -10.52
N PRO A 178 2.06 -15.98 -11.56
CA PRO A 178 3.25 -16.38 -12.30
C PRO A 178 4.53 -16.29 -11.43
N PRO A 179 5.62 -16.99 -11.83
CA PRO A 179 6.93 -16.79 -11.19
C PRO A 179 7.32 -15.33 -11.16
N ARG A 180 7.89 -14.87 -10.04
CA ARG A 180 8.32 -13.48 -9.82
C ARG A 180 7.19 -12.43 -9.90
N HIS A 181 5.94 -12.84 -9.68
CA HIS A 181 4.79 -11.94 -9.59
C HIS A 181 4.05 -12.15 -8.27
N TYR A 182 3.29 -11.14 -7.90
CA TYR A 182 2.50 -11.12 -6.67
C TYR A 182 1.06 -10.69 -6.96
N PHE A 183 0.12 -11.23 -6.20
CA PHE A 183 -1.29 -10.85 -6.30
C PHE A 183 -1.64 -9.92 -5.15
N MET A 184 -2.06 -8.71 -5.50
CA MET A 184 -2.28 -7.60 -4.58
C MET A 184 -3.75 -7.27 -4.47
N VAL A 185 -4.29 -7.15 -3.25
CA VAL A 185 -5.70 -6.79 -3.01
C VAL A 185 -5.78 -5.66 -1.98
N GLY A 186 -6.73 -4.75 -2.19
CA GLY A 186 -7.02 -3.70 -1.23
C GLY A 186 -7.90 -4.18 -0.08
N ASP A 187 -7.68 -3.64 1.11
CA ASP A 187 -8.46 -3.98 2.29
C ASP A 187 -9.90 -3.42 2.21
N ASN A 188 -10.12 -2.33 1.46
CA ASN A 188 -11.45 -1.82 1.11
C ASN A 188 -11.98 -2.53 -0.14
N ARG A 189 -12.49 -3.73 0.03
CA ARG A 189 -12.77 -4.73 -0.99
C ARG A 189 -13.60 -4.23 -2.18
N ASP A 190 -14.64 -3.47 -1.91
CA ASP A 190 -15.55 -2.97 -2.95
C ASP A 190 -15.10 -1.64 -3.57
N HIS A 191 -14.09 -1.00 -2.98
CA HIS A 191 -13.55 0.30 -3.41
C HIS A 191 -12.05 0.25 -3.70
N SER A 192 -11.54 -0.91 -4.13
CA SER A 192 -10.16 -1.10 -4.52
C SER A 192 -10.07 -1.62 -5.94
N TRP A 193 -9.36 -0.88 -6.77
CA TRP A 193 -8.88 -1.36 -8.05
C TRP A 193 -7.51 -2.00 -7.81
N ASP A 194 -7.38 -3.31 -8.07
CA ASP A 194 -6.21 -4.10 -7.68
C ASP A 194 -6.00 -5.31 -8.61
N SER A 195 -5.25 -6.34 -8.20
CA SER A 195 -4.93 -7.48 -9.07
C SER A 195 -6.14 -8.30 -9.51
N ARG A 196 -7.30 -8.14 -8.88
CA ARG A 196 -8.57 -8.76 -9.32
C ARG A 196 -9.05 -8.19 -10.65
N ALA A 197 -8.68 -6.94 -10.95
CA ALA A 197 -8.85 -6.33 -12.25
C ALA A 197 -7.63 -6.65 -13.13
N LYS A 198 -7.85 -7.11 -14.37
CA LYS A 198 -6.74 -7.44 -15.29
C LYS A 198 -5.86 -6.24 -15.64
N SER A 199 -6.41 -5.03 -15.59
CA SER A 199 -5.72 -3.77 -15.87
C SER A 199 -6.28 -2.68 -14.93
N PRO A 200 -5.48 -1.69 -14.49
CA PRO A 200 -4.07 -1.45 -14.83
C PRO A 200 -3.06 -2.23 -13.96
N ILE A 201 -3.47 -2.84 -12.84
CA ILE A 201 -2.51 -3.45 -11.89
C ILE A 201 -2.17 -4.89 -12.30
N GLY A 202 -3.17 -5.77 -12.44
CA GLY A 202 -2.92 -7.18 -12.74
C GLY A 202 -1.96 -7.84 -11.75
N PHE A 203 -1.12 -8.75 -12.24
CA PHE A 203 -0.02 -9.30 -11.45
C PHE A 203 1.12 -8.29 -11.32
N VAL A 204 1.62 -8.11 -10.11
CA VAL A 204 2.71 -7.16 -9.83
C VAL A 204 4.06 -7.88 -9.88
N GLU A 205 4.91 -7.45 -10.79
CA GLU A 205 6.26 -7.99 -10.95
C GLU A 205 7.14 -7.71 -9.72
N ALA A 206 8.01 -8.66 -9.37
CA ALA A 206 8.96 -8.52 -8.27
C ALA A 206 9.80 -7.23 -8.36
N GLU A 207 10.17 -6.83 -9.58
CA GLU A 207 11.00 -5.64 -9.83
C GLU A 207 10.31 -4.33 -9.45
N LYS A 208 8.98 -4.29 -9.58
CA LYS A 208 8.16 -3.12 -9.25
C LYS A 208 7.96 -2.90 -7.76
N LEU A 209 8.27 -3.89 -6.91
CA LEU A 209 8.14 -3.75 -5.47
C LEU A 209 9.12 -2.70 -4.94
N ILE A 210 8.62 -1.75 -4.18
CA ILE A 210 9.43 -0.74 -3.48
C ILE A 210 9.81 -1.26 -2.09
N GLY A 211 8.83 -1.73 -1.34
CA GLY A 211 9.06 -2.29 -0.02
C GLY A 211 7.78 -2.47 0.80
N PRO A 212 7.86 -3.17 1.94
CA PRO A 212 6.73 -3.26 2.87
C PRO A 212 6.50 -1.91 3.56
N ALA A 213 5.23 -1.53 3.66
CA ALA A 213 4.81 -0.41 4.48
C ALA A 213 5.03 -0.78 5.96
N GLN A 214 5.86 -0.01 6.66
CA GLN A 214 6.28 -0.35 8.03
C GLN A 214 5.42 0.36 9.07
N MET A 215 5.40 1.67 9.01
CA MET A 215 4.86 2.50 10.09
C MET A 215 4.24 3.77 9.53
N LEU A 216 3.09 4.15 10.09
CA LEU A 216 2.54 5.49 9.96
C LEU A 216 3.36 6.44 10.83
N TRP A 217 3.94 7.48 10.26
CA TRP A 217 4.69 8.47 11.03
C TRP A 217 3.94 9.78 11.20
N PHE A 218 2.96 10.04 10.33
CA PHE A 218 2.12 11.23 10.40
C PHE A 218 0.75 10.93 9.79
N SER A 219 -0.31 11.62 10.24
CA SER A 219 -1.66 11.46 9.73
C SER A 219 -2.46 12.74 9.93
N THR A 220 -3.12 13.20 8.86
CA THR A 220 -3.95 14.42 8.90
C THR A 220 -5.10 14.35 7.90
N GLU A 221 -6.24 14.92 8.30
CA GLU A 221 -7.38 15.16 7.40
C GLU A 221 -7.28 16.52 6.67
N ALA A 222 -6.42 17.41 7.18
CA ALA A 222 -6.26 18.74 6.62
C ALA A 222 -5.50 18.69 5.30
N LYS A 223 -5.98 19.40 4.31
CA LYS A 223 -5.27 19.60 3.05
C LYS A 223 -4.20 20.67 3.20
N TRP A 224 -3.15 20.61 2.41
CA TRP A 224 -2.02 21.54 2.49
C TRP A 224 -2.44 23.01 2.34
N TYR A 225 -3.53 23.28 1.63
CA TYR A 225 -4.10 24.63 1.41
C TYR A 225 -5.16 25.02 2.46
N GLU A 226 -5.33 24.26 3.55
CA GLU A 226 -6.26 24.52 4.67
C GLU A 226 -5.49 24.79 5.97
N PRO A 227 -4.64 25.84 6.08
CA PRO A 227 -3.76 26.04 7.23
C PRO A 227 -4.51 26.17 8.56
N GLN A 228 -5.76 26.68 8.52
CA GLN A 228 -6.63 26.78 9.71
C GLN A 228 -7.02 25.40 10.29
N ARG A 229 -6.92 24.33 9.47
CA ARG A 229 -7.25 22.95 9.88
C ARG A 229 -6.03 22.10 10.22
N TRP A 230 -4.82 22.61 10.04
CA TRP A 230 -3.62 21.79 10.22
C TRP A 230 -3.52 21.19 11.63
N LEU A 231 -3.85 21.94 12.67
CA LEU A 231 -3.82 21.42 14.04
C LEU A 231 -5.06 20.56 14.37
N SER A 232 -6.24 21.02 13.98
CA SER A 232 -7.50 20.30 14.28
C SER A 232 -7.69 19.03 13.44
N GLY A 233 -7.05 18.94 12.29
CA GLY A 233 -7.11 17.78 11.41
C GLY A 233 -6.10 16.68 11.74
N LEU A 234 -5.24 16.85 12.77
CA LEU A 234 -4.26 15.84 13.15
C LEU A 234 -4.92 14.61 13.78
N ARG A 235 -4.60 13.44 13.28
CA ARG A 235 -5.02 12.14 13.84
C ARG A 235 -3.88 11.55 14.67
N ILE A 236 -3.62 12.15 15.83
CA ILE A 236 -2.47 11.84 16.71
C ILE A 236 -2.45 10.35 17.10
N SER A 237 -3.63 9.72 17.28
CA SER A 237 -3.74 8.30 17.61
C SER A 237 -3.15 7.36 16.54
N ARG A 238 -2.95 7.85 15.33
CA ARG A 238 -2.36 7.09 14.22
C ARG A 238 -0.85 7.29 14.09
N PHE A 239 -0.26 8.23 14.83
CA PHE A 239 1.17 8.50 14.76
C PHE A 239 1.98 7.32 15.32
N PHE A 240 3.06 6.98 14.64
CA PHE A 240 3.99 5.90 15.00
C PHE A 240 3.33 4.53 15.16
N THR A 241 2.23 4.30 14.42
CA THR A 241 1.51 3.03 14.43
C THR A 241 2.09 2.08 13.37
N TRP A 242 2.42 0.85 13.78
CA TRP A 242 2.90 -0.19 12.87
C TRP A 242 1.78 -0.70 11.97
N ILE A 243 2.08 -0.81 10.67
CA ILE A 243 1.16 -1.36 9.67
C ILE A 243 1.31 -2.90 9.69
N ARG A 244 0.16 -3.58 9.84
CA ARG A 244 0.09 -5.04 9.93
C ARG A 244 -0.87 -5.63 8.91
#